data_030e32686f653ad1b04530f956d8256a
#
_entry.id   030e32686f653ad1b04530f956d8256a
#
_cell.length_a   1.000
_cell.length_b   1.000
_cell.length_c   1.000
_cell.angle_alpha   90.00
_cell.angle_beta   90.00
_cell.angle_gamma   90.00
#
_symmetry.space_group_name_H-M   'P 1'
#
loop_
_entity.id
_entity.type
_entity.pdbx_description
1 polymer ?
#
loop_
_entity_poly.entity_id
_entity_poly.type
_entity_poly.pdbx_seq_one_letter_code
_entity_poly.pdbx_strand_id
1 'polypeptide(L)'
;NNWFYHDHIKINNNPDLDYLKTFQKKYNIDLMELGMNDRILNKYNEFYTFSKNEINSILENECKLFEMILDEVKPNYFITGETTLQPNHLFSLMCKAKGIKTLMLNHGNWKKFCYISETRHKFDNFEKLSSDENEKINFNYLQNLWNKNKLSASHSKYFNAIRNSKILFLRAGLKFLISKNKNIKTHYSYFGRTKIKVL
;
A
#
# COMPACT_ATOMS: atom_id res chain seq x y z
N ASN A 1 -2.47 8.42 20.04
CA ASN A 1 -1.62 9.25 19.16
C ASN A 1 -1.89 8.89 17.70
N ASN A 2 -1.81 9.86 16.80
CA ASN A 2 -1.95 9.69 15.36
C ASN A 2 -0.68 10.20 14.68
N TRP A 3 -0.09 9.39 13.80
CA TRP A 3 1.05 9.78 12.98
C TRP A 3 0.61 9.86 11.53
N PHE A 4 0.76 11.03 10.92
CA PHE A 4 0.52 11.20 9.51
C PHE A 4 1.84 10.96 8.77
N TYR A 5 1.95 9.82 8.11
CA TYR A 5 3.13 9.38 7.37
C TYR A 5 3.76 10.49 6.52
N HIS A 6 2.94 11.24 5.80
CA HIS A 6 3.41 12.29 4.89
C HIS A 6 4.08 13.48 5.56
N ASP A 7 3.82 13.71 6.86
CA ASP A 7 4.43 14.81 7.60
C ASP A 7 5.86 14.49 8.02
N HIS A 8 6.20 13.20 8.05
CA HIS A 8 7.49 12.71 8.53
C HIS A 8 8.47 12.40 7.39
N ILE A 9 7.99 12.13 6.17
CA ILE A 9 8.87 11.74 5.06
C ILE A 9 9.33 12.98 4.31
N LYS A 10 10.47 13.50 4.69
CA LYS A 10 11.14 14.63 4.03
C LYS A 10 12.31 14.12 3.22
N ILE A 11 12.41 14.53 1.96
CA ILE A 11 13.52 14.13 1.09
C ILE A 11 14.70 15.05 1.36
N ASN A 12 15.84 14.43 1.65
CA ASN A 12 17.14 15.07 1.80
C ASN A 12 18.10 14.46 0.77
N ASN A 13 18.98 15.26 0.20
CA ASN A 13 19.99 14.79 -0.77
C ASN A 13 21.16 14.05 -0.11
N ASN A 14 21.31 14.11 1.22
CA ASN A 14 22.38 13.49 1.97
C ASN A 14 21.79 12.50 3.01
N PRO A 15 21.37 11.29 2.58
CA PRO A 15 20.88 10.27 3.49
C PRO A 15 22.03 9.70 4.35
N ASP A 16 21.70 9.32 5.58
CA ASP A 16 22.63 8.63 6.48
C ASP A 16 22.74 7.14 6.08
N LEU A 17 23.71 6.84 5.25
CA LEU A 17 23.94 5.48 4.75
C LEU A 17 24.43 4.51 5.84
N ASP A 18 25.11 5.00 6.87
CA ASP A 18 25.58 4.14 7.95
C ASP A 18 24.43 3.76 8.89
N TYR A 19 23.51 4.69 9.13
CA TYR A 19 22.26 4.37 9.78
C TYR A 19 21.49 3.28 9.01
N LEU A 20 21.30 3.45 7.68
CA LEU A 20 20.59 2.47 6.85
C LEU A 20 21.25 1.08 6.90
N LYS A 21 22.59 0.99 6.83
CA LYS A 21 23.32 -0.28 6.96
C LYS A 21 23.10 -0.93 8.33
N THR A 22 23.15 -0.13 9.40
CA THR A 22 22.93 -0.59 10.77
C THR A 22 21.51 -1.10 10.94
N PHE A 23 20.54 -0.38 10.41
CA PHE A 23 19.13 -0.74 10.41
C PHE A 23 18.89 -2.08 9.69
N GLN A 24 19.44 -2.26 8.48
CA GLN A 24 19.32 -3.51 7.72
C GLN A 24 19.82 -4.71 8.52
N LYS A 25 20.98 -4.55 9.20
CA LYS A 25 21.53 -5.60 10.06
C LYS A 25 20.67 -5.87 11.29
N LYS A 26 20.17 -4.81 11.94
CA LYS A 26 19.34 -4.88 13.15
C LYS A 26 18.05 -5.66 12.92
N TYR A 27 17.39 -5.40 11.81
CA TYR A 27 16.07 -5.98 11.49
C TYR A 27 16.12 -7.15 10.51
N ASN A 28 17.29 -7.43 9.93
CA ASN A 28 17.50 -8.40 8.85
C ASN A 28 16.55 -8.12 7.65
N ILE A 29 16.55 -6.86 7.20
CA ILE A 29 15.69 -6.37 6.12
C ILE A 29 16.56 -5.84 4.99
N ASP A 30 16.30 -6.23 3.75
CA ASP A 30 16.92 -5.63 2.57
C ASP A 30 16.12 -4.38 2.13
N LEU A 31 16.62 -3.21 2.51
CA LEU A 31 15.99 -1.93 2.14
C LEU A 31 16.13 -1.63 0.64
N MET A 32 17.17 -2.15 -0.02
CA MET A 32 17.35 -1.94 -1.45
C MET A 32 16.27 -2.71 -2.23
N GLU A 33 16.02 -3.95 -1.86
CA GLU A 33 14.95 -4.74 -2.45
C GLU A 33 13.58 -4.07 -2.27
N LEU A 34 13.30 -3.58 -1.06
CA LEU A 34 12.05 -2.86 -0.78
C LEU A 34 11.91 -1.59 -1.63
N GLY A 35 12.96 -0.78 -1.73
CA GLY A 35 12.95 0.43 -2.54
C GLY A 35 12.81 0.14 -4.04
N MET A 36 13.46 -0.92 -4.54
CA MET A 36 13.38 -1.33 -5.95
C MET A 36 12.02 -1.91 -6.33
N ASN A 37 11.32 -2.51 -5.38
CA ASN A 37 9.97 -3.06 -5.59
C ASN A 37 8.85 -2.04 -5.40
N ASP A 38 9.16 -0.83 -4.90
CA ASP A 38 8.17 0.22 -4.78
C ASP A 38 7.75 0.78 -6.15
N ARG A 39 6.43 0.84 -6.35
CA ARG A 39 5.84 1.29 -7.62
C ARG A 39 6.07 2.78 -7.88
N ILE A 40 6.10 3.58 -6.83
CA ILE A 40 6.21 5.04 -6.93
C ILE A 40 7.66 5.44 -7.18
N LEU A 41 8.60 4.73 -6.54
CA LEU A 41 10.02 5.06 -6.61
C LEU A 41 10.69 4.62 -7.93
N ASN A 42 10.15 3.59 -8.60
CA ASN A 42 10.79 3.01 -9.78
C ASN A 42 9.91 2.95 -11.03
N LYS A 43 9.11 1.90 -11.18
CA LYS A 43 8.59 1.48 -12.49
C LYS A 43 7.35 2.22 -12.98
N TYR A 44 6.56 2.79 -12.09
CA TYR A 44 5.22 3.29 -12.41
C TYR A 44 5.08 4.80 -12.20
N ASN A 45 6.19 5.51 -12.00
CA ASN A 45 6.17 6.95 -11.91
C ASN A 45 6.65 7.56 -13.23
N GLU A 46 5.72 7.82 -14.12
CA GLU A 46 6.00 8.50 -15.40
C GLU A 46 6.25 10.01 -15.21
N PHE A 47 6.06 10.53 -14.00
CA PHE A 47 6.12 11.95 -13.72
C PHE A 47 7.45 12.42 -13.15
N TYR A 48 8.14 11.55 -12.41
CA TYR A 48 9.37 11.88 -11.71
C TYR A 48 10.27 10.66 -11.55
N THR A 49 11.54 10.83 -11.86
CA THR A 49 12.56 9.79 -11.65
C THR A 49 13.36 10.13 -10.40
N PHE A 50 13.23 9.29 -9.37
CA PHE A 50 13.96 9.49 -8.12
C PHE A 50 15.43 9.10 -8.28
N SER A 51 16.32 9.93 -7.78
CA SER A 51 17.72 9.59 -7.63
C SER A 51 17.92 8.57 -6.50
N LYS A 52 19.05 7.86 -6.53
CA LYS A 52 19.40 6.91 -5.47
C LYS A 52 19.43 7.56 -4.08
N ASN A 53 19.93 8.80 -3.98
CA ASN A 53 19.98 9.53 -2.71
C ASN A 53 18.58 9.89 -2.20
N GLU A 54 17.67 10.28 -3.08
CA GLU A 54 16.28 10.56 -2.70
C GLU A 54 15.58 9.30 -2.21
N ILE A 55 15.76 8.16 -2.88
CA ILE A 55 15.21 6.87 -2.45
C ILE A 55 15.76 6.50 -1.07
N ASN A 56 17.07 6.57 -0.87
CA ASN A 56 17.68 6.29 0.42
C ASN A 56 17.18 7.23 1.51
N SER A 57 16.98 8.51 1.20
CA SER A 57 16.42 9.48 2.15
C SER A 57 14.98 9.17 2.53
N ILE A 58 14.15 8.73 1.59
CA ILE A 58 12.78 8.28 1.88
C ILE A 58 12.82 7.09 2.82
N LEU A 59 13.61 6.06 2.49
CA LEU A 59 13.75 4.86 3.31
C LEU A 59 14.31 5.18 4.71
N GLU A 60 15.27 6.09 4.83
CA GLU A 60 15.81 6.54 6.10
C GLU A 60 14.73 7.16 6.99
N ASN A 61 13.94 8.08 6.43
CA ASN A 61 12.87 8.74 7.18
C ASN A 61 11.77 7.75 7.59
N GLU A 62 11.43 6.79 6.73
CA GLU A 62 10.50 5.71 7.05
C GLU A 62 11.02 4.85 8.21
N CYS A 63 12.26 4.41 8.13
CA CYS A 63 12.89 3.61 9.17
C CYS A 63 12.87 4.34 10.52
N LYS A 64 13.28 5.61 10.54
CA LYS A 64 13.29 6.45 11.76
C LYS A 64 11.88 6.65 12.32
N LEU A 65 10.90 6.94 11.46
CA LEU A 65 9.51 7.09 11.87
C LEU A 65 8.99 5.81 12.51
N PHE A 66 9.23 4.68 11.88
CA PHE A 66 8.71 3.40 12.34
C PHE A 66 9.41 2.91 13.61
N GLU A 67 10.71 3.14 13.76
CA GLU A 67 11.41 2.89 15.04
C GLU A 67 10.80 3.73 16.16
N MET A 68 10.60 5.03 15.92
CA MET A 68 9.99 5.94 16.90
C MET A 68 8.59 5.44 17.32
N ILE A 69 7.74 5.07 16.37
CA ILE A 69 6.39 4.55 16.65
C ILE A 69 6.46 3.27 17.48
N LEU A 70 7.31 2.31 17.09
CA LEU A 70 7.44 1.04 17.80
C LEU A 70 7.97 1.20 19.22
N ASP A 71 8.90 2.14 19.43
CA ASP A 71 9.49 2.40 20.74
C ASP A 71 8.54 3.19 21.66
N GLU A 72 7.72 4.09 21.11
CA GLU A 72 6.71 4.85 21.85
C GLU A 72 5.50 3.98 22.22
N VAL A 73 4.96 3.21 21.24
CA VAL A 73 3.70 2.46 21.43
C VAL A 73 3.94 1.11 22.09
N LYS A 74 5.04 0.44 21.78
CA LYS A 74 5.37 -0.95 22.22
C LYS A 74 4.19 -1.91 22.01
N PRO A 75 3.66 -2.03 20.79
CA PRO A 75 2.45 -2.77 20.54
C PRO A 75 2.67 -4.29 20.66
N ASN A 76 1.65 -5.01 21.10
CA ASN A 76 1.63 -6.48 21.06
C ASN A 76 1.17 -6.98 19.69
N TYR A 77 0.37 -6.20 18.96
CA TYR A 77 -0.21 -6.55 17.69
C TYR A 77 -0.10 -5.37 16.71
N PHE A 78 0.16 -5.70 15.46
CA PHE A 78 0.04 -4.77 14.34
C PHE A 78 -1.13 -5.21 13.46
N ILE A 79 -2.20 -4.42 13.40
CA ILE A 79 -3.36 -4.70 12.55
C ILE A 79 -3.28 -3.82 11.32
N THR A 80 -3.29 -4.42 10.14
CA THR A 80 -3.16 -3.70 8.88
C THR A 80 -4.05 -4.32 7.81
N GLY A 81 -4.24 -3.60 6.72
CA GLY A 81 -4.69 -4.20 5.47
C GLY A 81 -3.58 -4.99 4.79
N GLU A 82 -3.82 -5.45 3.57
CA GLU A 82 -2.82 -6.16 2.78
C GLU A 82 -1.54 -5.31 2.60
N THR A 83 -0.37 -5.86 2.90
CA THR A 83 0.92 -5.16 2.84
C THR A 83 1.47 -5.08 1.42
N THR A 84 0.69 -4.50 0.50
CA THR A 84 1.07 -4.33 -0.91
C THR A 84 1.94 -3.12 -1.15
N LEU A 85 1.84 -2.11 -0.27
CA LEU A 85 2.62 -0.89 -0.35
C LEU A 85 3.91 -1.05 0.45
N GLN A 86 5.01 -0.52 -0.10
CA GLN A 86 6.35 -0.62 0.49
C GLN A 86 6.37 -0.16 1.97
N PRO A 87 5.80 0.99 2.39
CA PRO A 87 5.84 1.41 3.79
C PRO A 87 5.15 0.42 4.74
N ASN A 88 3.98 -0.11 4.33
CA ASN A 88 3.26 -1.10 5.13
C ASN A 88 4.04 -2.41 5.23
N HIS A 89 4.72 -2.79 4.16
CA HIS A 89 5.54 -3.99 4.14
C HIS A 89 6.76 -3.84 5.05
N LEU A 90 7.47 -2.72 4.95
CA LEU A 90 8.60 -2.39 5.83
C LEU A 90 8.18 -2.43 7.31
N PHE A 91 7.08 -1.76 7.67
CA PHE A 91 6.60 -1.76 9.05
C PHE A 91 6.22 -3.16 9.55
N SER A 92 5.60 -3.98 8.69
CA SER A 92 5.28 -5.38 9.00
C SER A 92 6.53 -6.22 9.25
N LEU A 93 7.58 -6.06 8.44
CA LEU A 93 8.87 -6.74 8.64
C LEU A 93 9.55 -6.34 9.95
N MET A 94 9.51 -5.05 10.29
CA MET A 94 10.03 -4.54 11.57
C MET A 94 9.26 -5.11 12.77
N CYS A 95 7.92 -5.16 12.68
CA CYS A 95 7.08 -5.80 13.68
C CYS A 95 7.48 -7.26 13.88
N LYS A 96 7.62 -8.00 12.80
CA LYS A 96 8.04 -9.41 12.82
C LYS A 96 9.42 -9.58 13.47
N ALA A 97 10.39 -8.73 13.14
CA ALA A 97 11.72 -8.78 13.73
C ALA A 97 11.72 -8.49 15.25
N LYS A 98 10.77 -7.71 15.73
CA LYS A 98 10.55 -7.42 17.17
C LYS A 98 9.62 -8.45 17.86
N GLY A 99 9.16 -9.50 17.17
CA GLY A 99 8.22 -10.48 17.73
C GLY A 99 6.80 -9.98 17.90
N ILE A 100 6.45 -8.85 17.26
CA ILE A 100 5.11 -8.27 17.28
C ILE A 100 4.25 -9.02 16.25
N LYS A 101 3.12 -9.54 16.68
CA LYS A 101 2.22 -10.30 15.81
C LYS A 101 1.51 -9.39 14.83
N THR A 102 1.68 -9.66 13.54
CA THR A 102 0.98 -8.93 12.47
C THR A 102 -0.32 -9.65 12.11
N LEU A 103 -1.42 -8.91 12.06
CA LEU A 103 -2.73 -9.40 11.64
C LEU A 103 -3.16 -8.60 10.40
N MET A 104 -3.09 -9.25 9.25
CA MET A 104 -3.46 -8.64 7.97
C MET A 104 -4.92 -8.96 7.65
N LEU A 105 -5.72 -7.92 7.45
CA LEU A 105 -7.08 -8.05 6.94
C LEU A 105 -7.01 -8.10 5.42
N ASN A 106 -7.15 -9.29 4.87
CA ASN A 106 -7.10 -9.54 3.43
C ASN A 106 -8.50 -9.62 2.84
N HIS A 107 -8.66 -9.07 1.66
CA HIS A 107 -9.88 -9.26 0.87
C HIS A 107 -9.80 -10.59 0.13
N GLY A 108 -10.78 -11.45 0.37
CA GLY A 108 -10.97 -12.62 -0.48
C GLY A 108 -11.38 -12.16 -1.89
N ASN A 109 -11.08 -12.98 -2.89
CA ASN A 109 -11.52 -12.75 -4.29
C ASN A 109 -13.05 -12.72 -4.42
N TRP A 110 -13.76 -13.09 -3.38
CA TRP A 110 -15.22 -13.11 -3.27
C TRP A 110 -15.67 -11.92 -2.43
N LYS A 111 -16.45 -11.04 -2.98
CA LYS A 111 -16.82 -9.71 -2.49
C LYS A 111 -17.29 -9.55 -1.03
N LYS A 112 -17.57 -10.62 -0.33
CA LYS A 112 -18.12 -10.58 1.02
C LYS A 112 -17.23 -11.26 2.05
N PHE A 113 -16.11 -11.82 1.61
CA PHE A 113 -15.23 -12.56 2.50
C PHE A 113 -13.94 -11.78 2.71
N CYS A 114 -13.66 -11.54 3.98
CA CYS A 114 -12.36 -11.08 4.44
C CYS A 114 -11.78 -12.19 5.32
N TYR A 115 -10.48 -12.34 5.29
CA TYR A 115 -9.79 -13.23 6.19
C TYR A 115 -8.63 -12.50 6.85
N ILE A 116 -8.26 -12.94 8.04
CA ILE A 116 -7.12 -12.43 8.79
C ILE A 116 -6.00 -13.45 8.67
N SER A 117 -4.80 -13.00 8.34
CA SER A 117 -3.60 -13.82 8.27
C SER A 117 -2.39 -13.08 8.82
N GLU A 118 -1.36 -13.80 9.23
CA GLU A 118 -0.08 -13.22 9.64
C GLU A 118 0.83 -12.92 8.46
N THR A 119 0.58 -13.55 7.33
CA THR A 119 1.37 -13.39 6.11
C THR A 119 0.48 -13.09 4.91
N ARG A 120 1.02 -12.31 3.97
CA ARG A 120 0.36 -12.02 2.72
C ARG A 120 0.15 -13.29 1.88
N HIS A 121 -1.02 -13.42 1.26
CA HIS A 121 -1.37 -14.53 0.34
C HIS A 121 -1.37 -15.93 0.96
N LYS A 122 -1.37 -16.06 2.28
CA LYS A 122 -1.39 -17.33 2.96
C LYS A 122 -2.51 -17.39 3.98
N PHE A 123 -3.27 -18.46 3.98
CA PHE A 123 -4.21 -18.74 5.06
C PHE A 123 -3.45 -19.45 6.18
N ASP A 124 -3.49 -18.91 7.39
CA ASP A 124 -2.73 -19.44 8.51
C ASP A 124 -3.21 -20.82 9.00
N ASN A 125 -4.43 -21.22 8.66
CA ASN A 125 -5.05 -22.49 9.05
C ASN A 125 -5.62 -23.26 7.86
N PHE A 126 -4.96 -23.19 6.69
CA PHE A 126 -5.45 -23.83 5.47
C PHE A 126 -5.70 -25.33 5.65
N GLU A 127 -4.81 -26.03 6.38
CA GLU A 127 -4.94 -27.46 6.64
C GLU A 127 -6.18 -27.82 7.47
N LYS A 128 -6.58 -26.96 8.42
CA LYS A 128 -7.83 -27.15 9.18
C LYS A 128 -9.08 -26.90 8.35
N LEU A 129 -9.00 -25.97 7.40
CA LEU A 129 -10.12 -25.66 6.49
C LEU A 129 -10.29 -26.72 5.41
N SER A 130 -9.21 -27.37 5.00
CA SER A 130 -9.25 -28.43 3.98
C SER A 130 -9.70 -29.80 4.54
N SER A 131 -9.71 -29.98 5.86
CA SER A 131 -10.15 -31.22 6.50
C SER A 131 -11.68 -31.34 6.65
N ASP A 132 -12.42 -30.27 6.50
CA ASP A 132 -13.89 -30.31 6.40
C ASP A 132 -14.32 -30.75 5.00
N GLU A 133 -14.13 -32.04 4.71
CA GLU A 133 -14.35 -32.69 3.41
C GLU A 133 -15.82 -32.73 2.95
N ASN A 134 -16.76 -32.14 3.66
CA ASN A 134 -18.19 -32.40 3.43
C ASN A 134 -18.89 -31.54 2.38
N GLU A 135 -18.23 -30.54 1.83
CA GLU A 135 -18.78 -29.83 0.66
C GLU A 135 -17.80 -29.87 -0.51
N LYS A 136 -17.97 -30.84 -1.41
CA LYS A 136 -17.36 -30.77 -2.76
C LYS A 136 -17.88 -29.53 -3.44
N ILE A 137 -17.16 -28.41 -3.30
CA ILE A 137 -17.46 -27.17 -3.99
C ILE A 137 -17.29 -27.43 -5.48
N ASN A 138 -18.40 -27.65 -6.16
CA ASN A 138 -18.48 -27.87 -7.60
C ASN A 138 -18.18 -26.55 -8.32
N PHE A 139 -17.48 -26.64 -9.46
CA PHE A 139 -17.18 -25.49 -10.33
C PHE A 139 -18.43 -24.68 -10.69
N ASN A 140 -19.58 -25.33 -10.92
CA ASN A 140 -20.86 -24.69 -11.21
C ASN A 140 -21.36 -23.85 -10.01
N TYR A 141 -21.14 -24.30 -8.78
CA TYR A 141 -21.43 -23.52 -7.57
C TYR A 141 -20.59 -22.27 -7.49
N LEU A 142 -19.28 -22.39 -7.73
CA LEU A 142 -18.36 -21.27 -7.78
C LEU A 142 -18.73 -20.26 -8.88
N GLN A 143 -19.09 -20.75 -10.06
CA GLN A 143 -19.52 -19.92 -11.18
C GLN A 143 -20.83 -19.18 -10.89
N ASN A 144 -21.79 -19.84 -10.22
CA ASN A 144 -23.02 -19.22 -9.78
C ASN A 144 -22.80 -18.16 -8.70
N LEU A 145 -21.92 -18.42 -7.73
CA LEU A 145 -21.48 -17.43 -6.74
C LEU A 145 -20.81 -16.24 -7.41
N TRP A 146 -19.93 -16.48 -8.38
CA TRP A 146 -19.28 -15.44 -9.16
C TRP A 146 -20.29 -14.56 -9.90
N ASN A 147 -21.25 -15.18 -10.58
CA ASN A 147 -22.29 -14.46 -11.32
C ASN A 147 -23.24 -13.66 -10.40
N LYS A 148 -23.58 -14.19 -9.21
CA LYS A 148 -24.37 -13.49 -8.19
C LYS A 148 -23.62 -12.33 -7.55
N ASN A 149 -22.30 -12.43 -7.46
CA ASN A 149 -21.45 -11.45 -6.81
C ASN A 149 -20.77 -10.47 -7.78
N LYS A 150 -21.26 -10.33 -9.01
CA LYS A 150 -20.79 -9.29 -9.95
C LYS A 150 -20.75 -7.94 -9.25
N LEU A 151 -19.64 -7.20 -9.46
CA LEU A 151 -19.39 -5.86 -8.91
C LEU A 151 -20.66 -5.03 -8.95
N SER A 152 -21.02 -4.44 -7.80
CA SER A 152 -22.24 -3.68 -7.70
C SER A 152 -22.32 -2.75 -8.91
N ALA A 153 -23.38 -2.88 -9.67
CA ALA A 153 -23.62 -2.15 -10.92
C ALA A 153 -23.51 -0.62 -10.75
N SER A 154 -23.51 -0.12 -9.49
CA SER A 154 -23.35 1.28 -9.16
C SER A 154 -21.96 1.82 -9.47
N HIS A 155 -20.85 1.12 -9.13
CA HIS A 155 -19.51 1.58 -9.45
C HIS A 155 -19.23 1.57 -10.95
N SER A 156 -19.61 0.50 -11.64
CA SER A 156 -19.42 0.44 -13.10
C SER A 156 -20.30 1.44 -13.84
N LYS A 157 -21.52 1.70 -13.38
CA LYS A 157 -22.42 2.71 -13.95
C LYS A 157 -21.85 4.13 -13.81
N TYR A 158 -21.30 4.46 -12.63
CA TYR A 158 -20.72 5.78 -12.40
C TYR A 158 -19.47 6.03 -13.28
N PHE A 159 -18.54 5.07 -13.32
CA PHE A 159 -17.36 5.17 -14.18
C PHE A 159 -17.71 5.18 -15.67
N ASN A 160 -18.69 4.38 -16.11
CA ASN A 160 -19.14 4.36 -17.49
C ASN A 160 -19.88 5.65 -17.87
N ALA A 161 -20.66 6.23 -16.97
CA ALA A 161 -21.34 7.51 -17.21
C ALA A 161 -20.31 8.65 -17.41
N ILE A 162 -19.26 8.73 -16.59
CA ILE A 162 -18.20 9.73 -16.74
C ILE A 162 -17.41 9.48 -18.03
N ARG A 163 -17.04 8.23 -18.32
CA ARG A 163 -16.25 7.87 -19.51
C ARG A 163 -17.00 8.12 -20.82
N ASN A 164 -18.31 7.95 -20.82
CA ASN A 164 -19.14 8.08 -22.04
C ASN A 164 -19.65 9.52 -22.29
N SER A 165 -19.47 10.42 -21.33
CA SER A 165 -19.91 11.81 -21.49
C SER A 165 -18.70 12.75 -21.64
N LYS A 166 -18.41 13.17 -22.87
CA LYS A 166 -17.33 14.15 -23.16
C LYS A 166 -17.50 15.46 -22.36
N ILE A 167 -18.74 15.90 -22.14
CA ILE A 167 -19.06 17.11 -21.38
C ILE A 167 -18.74 16.95 -19.90
N LEU A 168 -19.09 15.83 -19.27
CA LEU A 168 -18.76 15.55 -17.88
C LEU A 168 -17.26 15.41 -17.67
N PHE A 169 -16.56 14.78 -18.61
CA PHE A 169 -15.12 14.67 -18.59
C PHE A 169 -14.43 16.04 -18.67
N LEU A 170 -14.83 16.89 -19.61
CA LEU A 170 -14.34 18.27 -19.77
C LEU A 170 -14.60 19.10 -18.51
N ARG A 171 -15.80 19.02 -17.95
CA ARG A 171 -16.17 19.73 -16.72
C ARG A 171 -15.36 19.26 -15.51
N ALA A 172 -15.12 17.95 -15.39
CA ALA A 172 -14.27 17.38 -14.35
C ALA A 172 -12.81 17.83 -14.50
N GLY A 173 -12.27 17.86 -15.72
CA GLY A 173 -10.95 18.35 -16.05
C GLY A 173 -10.77 19.82 -15.70
N LEU A 174 -11.70 20.68 -16.08
CA LEU A 174 -11.69 22.10 -15.72
C LEU A 174 -11.75 22.32 -14.21
N LYS A 175 -12.63 21.58 -13.51
CA LYS A 175 -12.73 21.62 -12.05
C LYS A 175 -11.42 21.18 -11.38
N PHE A 176 -10.76 20.16 -11.92
CA PHE A 176 -9.44 19.70 -11.44
C PHE A 176 -8.36 20.77 -11.65
N LEU A 177 -8.30 21.41 -12.83
CA LEU A 177 -7.34 22.49 -13.12
C LEU A 177 -7.47 23.69 -12.17
N ILE A 178 -8.71 24.09 -11.86
CA ILE A 178 -9.00 25.24 -11.00
C ILE A 178 -8.85 24.88 -9.51
N SER A 179 -8.93 23.60 -9.14
CA SER A 179 -8.86 23.19 -7.73
C SER A 179 -7.53 23.58 -7.09
N LYS A 180 -7.58 24.16 -5.88
CA LYS A 180 -6.39 24.42 -5.06
C LYS A 180 -6.01 23.14 -4.32
N ASN A 181 -5.05 22.39 -4.85
CA ASN A 181 -4.55 21.21 -4.15
C ASN A 181 -3.21 21.54 -3.47
N LYS A 182 -3.23 21.77 -2.15
CA LYS A 182 -2.04 22.13 -1.38
C LYS A 182 -1.07 20.94 -1.16
N ASN A 183 -1.57 19.72 -1.26
CA ASN A 183 -0.80 18.50 -0.95
C ASN A 183 0.15 18.03 -2.06
N ILE A 184 0.04 18.60 -3.26
CA ILE A 184 0.86 18.20 -4.43
C ILE A 184 2.36 18.49 -4.22
N LYS A 185 2.72 19.38 -3.27
CA LYS A 185 4.11 19.83 -3.09
C LYS A 185 4.85 19.17 -1.93
N THR A 186 4.18 18.43 -1.08
CA THR A 186 4.76 17.96 0.19
C THR A 186 5.03 16.46 0.24
N HIS A 187 4.38 15.67 -0.58
CA HIS A 187 4.54 14.22 -0.56
C HIS A 187 5.23 13.71 -1.84
N TYR A 188 6.23 12.88 -1.69
CA TYR A 188 7.04 12.37 -2.80
C TYR A 188 6.22 11.63 -3.88
N SER A 189 5.09 11.02 -3.54
CA SER A 189 4.17 10.38 -4.50
C SER A 189 3.62 11.34 -5.56
N TYR A 190 3.67 12.64 -5.27
CA TYR A 190 3.16 13.68 -6.18
C TYR A 190 4.24 14.43 -6.94
N PHE A 191 5.51 14.08 -6.73
CA PHE A 191 6.62 14.74 -7.40
C PHE A 191 6.49 14.63 -8.93
N GLY A 192 6.75 15.74 -9.60
CA GLY A 192 6.62 15.83 -11.06
C GLY A 192 5.18 15.82 -11.59
N ARG A 193 4.18 15.55 -10.79
CA ARG A 193 2.77 15.56 -11.19
C ARG A 193 2.24 16.99 -11.25
N THR A 194 2.40 17.65 -12.40
CA THR A 194 1.67 18.89 -12.66
C THR A 194 0.24 18.57 -13.06
N LYS A 195 -0.70 19.50 -12.82
CA LYS A 195 -2.10 19.33 -13.22
C LYS A 195 -2.27 19.03 -14.71
N ILE A 196 -1.42 19.60 -15.54
CA ILE A 196 -1.43 19.41 -16.99
C ILE A 196 -0.93 18.02 -17.36
N LYS A 197 0.10 17.49 -16.68
CA LYS A 197 0.62 16.14 -16.95
C LYS A 197 -0.30 15.02 -16.48
N VAL A 198 -1.22 15.31 -15.56
CA VAL A 198 -2.17 14.33 -14.99
C VAL A 198 -3.46 14.26 -15.81
N LEU A 199 -3.77 15.29 -16.59
CA LEU A 199 -4.89 15.34 -17.54
C LEU A 199 -4.54 14.70 -18.87
#